data_075204c5da57eb6eeeb77e06b93c3979
#
_entry.id   075204c5da57eb6eeeb77e06b93c3979
#
_cell.length_a   1.000
_cell.length_b   1.000
_cell.length_c   1.000
_cell.angle_alpha   90.00
_cell.angle_beta   90.00
_cell.angle_gamma   90.00
#
_symmetry.space_group_name_H-M   'P 1'
#
loop_
_entity.id
_entity.type
_entity.pdbx_description
1 polymer ?
#
loop_
_entity_poly.entity_id
_entity_poly.type
_entity_poly.pdbx_seq_one_letter_code
_entity_poly.pdbx_strand_id
1 'polypeptide(L)'
;MAAMTQRLDESVGRVLEKLKETGELDETLTIFTGDNGSDYEEWVINARGMKGTPYVGGTRVPLIVAGPKVDTLVCDVPTIGMDFYPTLLSGVNALSKLVEHVDGVDITPLFKLSGSIQDRPLYWHYPNYDEPPPFSPIIVDRWKLIH
;
A
#
# COMPACT_ATOMS: atom_id res chain seq x y z
N MET A 1 4.22 20.09 -9.78
CA MET A 1 3.55 18.87 -9.34
C MET A 1 2.46 18.41 -10.32
N ALA A 2 1.43 19.19 -10.61
CA ALA A 2 0.33 18.75 -11.49
C ALA A 2 0.81 18.11 -12.82
N ALA A 3 1.78 18.73 -13.51
CA ALA A 3 2.32 18.15 -14.75
C ALA A 3 3.04 16.81 -14.55
N MET A 4 3.71 16.60 -13.39
CA MET A 4 4.35 15.32 -13.08
C MET A 4 3.30 14.25 -12.78
N THR A 5 2.26 14.59 -12.01
CA THR A 5 1.14 13.68 -11.72
C THR A 5 0.41 13.29 -13.00
N GLN A 6 0.18 14.25 -13.89
CA GLN A 6 -0.41 13.96 -15.21
C GLN A 6 0.46 12.99 -16.03
N ARG A 7 1.79 13.18 -16.05
CA ARG A 7 2.70 12.28 -16.76
C ARG A 7 2.71 10.88 -16.15
N LEU A 8 2.61 10.78 -14.82
CA LEU A 8 2.48 9.49 -14.15
C LEU A 8 1.18 8.79 -14.56
N ASP A 9 0.05 9.51 -14.52
CA ASP A 9 -1.25 9.00 -14.95
C ASP A 9 -1.25 8.52 -16.40
N GLU A 10 -0.72 9.34 -17.34
CA GLU A 10 -0.53 8.93 -18.72
C GLU A 10 0.32 7.66 -18.87
N SER A 11 1.35 7.49 -18.02
CA SER A 11 2.22 6.32 -18.05
C SER A 11 1.52 5.06 -17.57
N VAL A 12 0.74 5.18 -16.49
CA VAL A 12 -0.12 4.08 -15.98
C VAL A 12 -1.15 3.70 -17.07
N GLY A 13 -1.81 4.69 -17.67
CA GLY A 13 -2.77 4.46 -18.74
C GLY A 13 -2.16 3.67 -19.90
N ARG A 14 -0.95 4.02 -20.34
CA ARG A 14 -0.23 3.31 -21.42
C ARG A 14 0.07 1.86 -21.08
N VAL A 15 0.41 1.55 -19.83
CA VAL A 15 0.64 0.17 -19.37
C VAL A 15 -0.66 -0.63 -19.43
N LEU A 16 -1.75 -0.09 -18.88
CA LEU A 16 -3.06 -0.74 -18.90
C LEU A 16 -3.59 -0.95 -20.33
N GLU A 17 -3.40 0.04 -21.19
CA GLU A 17 -3.80 -0.07 -22.61
C GLU A 17 -3.00 -1.17 -23.32
N LYS A 18 -1.69 -1.29 -23.00
CA LYS A 18 -0.86 -2.37 -23.56
C LYS A 18 -1.32 -3.75 -23.10
N LEU A 19 -1.64 -3.93 -21.82
CA LEU A 19 -2.21 -5.17 -21.31
C LEU A 19 -3.55 -5.52 -21.98
N LYS A 20 -4.36 -4.52 -22.28
CA LYS A 20 -5.61 -4.71 -22.99
C LYS A 20 -5.38 -5.12 -24.46
N GLU A 21 -4.43 -4.49 -25.16
CA GLU A 21 -4.05 -4.85 -26.53
C GLU A 21 -3.53 -6.28 -26.65
N THR A 22 -2.78 -6.75 -25.63
CA THR A 22 -2.24 -8.11 -25.61
C THR A 22 -3.23 -9.15 -25.10
N GLY A 23 -4.41 -8.73 -24.60
CA GLY A 23 -5.42 -9.62 -24.03
C GLY A 23 -5.11 -10.11 -22.63
N GLU A 24 -4.16 -9.48 -21.93
CA GLU A 24 -3.68 -9.90 -20.61
C GLU A 24 -4.31 -9.12 -19.45
N LEU A 25 -5.06 -8.05 -19.74
CA LEU A 25 -5.61 -7.16 -18.70
C LEU A 25 -6.53 -7.92 -17.72
N ASP A 26 -7.37 -8.81 -18.22
CA ASP A 26 -8.34 -9.57 -17.41
C ASP A 26 -7.68 -10.69 -16.58
N GLU A 27 -6.41 -10.98 -16.84
CA GLU A 27 -5.60 -11.97 -16.10
C GLU A 27 -4.55 -11.28 -15.21
N THR A 28 -4.47 -9.94 -15.21
CA THR A 28 -3.45 -9.16 -14.51
C THR A 28 -4.01 -8.47 -13.29
N LEU A 29 -3.42 -8.74 -12.10
CA LEU A 29 -3.63 -7.93 -10.90
C LEU A 29 -2.76 -6.68 -10.97
N THR A 30 -3.37 -5.52 -10.99
CA THR A 30 -2.70 -4.22 -10.98
C THR A 30 -2.75 -3.62 -9.58
N ILE A 31 -1.60 -3.25 -9.04
CA ILE A 31 -1.48 -2.55 -7.76
C ILE A 31 -0.78 -1.21 -8.00
N PHE A 32 -1.44 -0.11 -7.67
CA PHE A 32 -0.86 1.22 -7.68
C PHE A 32 -0.75 1.74 -6.26
N THR A 33 0.44 2.13 -5.84
CA THR A 33 0.70 2.66 -4.51
C THR A 33 1.90 3.61 -4.50
N GLY A 34 2.05 4.39 -3.43
CA GLY A 34 3.28 5.11 -3.14
C GLY A 34 4.18 4.32 -2.18
N ASP A 35 5.46 4.64 -2.15
CA ASP A 35 6.44 4.08 -1.23
C ASP A 35 6.39 4.79 0.14
N ASN A 36 6.11 6.08 0.15
CA ASN A 36 5.99 6.95 1.34
C ASN A 36 5.10 8.16 1.05
N GLY A 37 4.82 8.94 2.07
CA GLY A 37 4.06 10.19 1.95
C GLY A 37 4.80 11.27 1.16
N SER A 38 4.11 12.40 0.93
CA SER A 38 4.66 13.54 0.18
C SER A 38 5.90 14.14 0.87
N ASP A 39 6.87 14.62 0.07
CA ASP A 39 8.00 15.45 0.55
C ASP A 39 7.57 16.85 0.99
N TYR A 40 6.36 17.28 0.68
CA TYR A 40 5.84 18.62 0.94
C TYR A 40 4.59 18.54 1.79
N GLU A 41 4.61 19.19 2.96
CA GLU A 41 3.50 19.14 3.93
C GLU A 41 2.22 19.79 3.37
N GLU A 42 2.34 20.84 2.58
CA GLU A 42 1.21 21.52 1.94
C GLU A 42 0.43 20.62 0.95
N TRP A 43 0.98 19.48 0.57
CA TRP A 43 0.33 18.54 -0.33
C TRP A 43 -0.23 17.32 0.40
N VAL A 44 -0.04 17.27 1.70
CA VAL A 44 -0.61 16.25 2.57
C VAL A 44 -2.00 16.71 3.02
N ILE A 45 -3.05 16.23 2.38
CA ILE A 45 -4.41 16.64 2.68
C ILE A 45 -4.92 15.92 3.94
N ASN A 46 -5.38 16.70 4.93
CA ASN A 46 -6.00 16.20 6.16
C ASN A 46 -5.12 15.22 6.99
N ALA A 47 -3.80 15.34 6.92
CA ALA A 47 -2.89 14.53 7.71
C ALA A 47 -1.72 15.37 8.23
N ARG A 48 -1.18 14.99 9.38
CA ARG A 48 0.00 15.60 9.96
C ARG A 48 1.28 14.98 9.40
N GLY A 49 2.29 15.79 9.17
CA GLY A 49 3.63 15.38 8.78
C GLY A 49 3.75 15.05 7.30
N MET A 50 4.94 14.69 6.89
CA MET A 50 5.35 14.43 5.51
C MET A 50 6.35 13.26 5.50
N LYS A 51 6.87 12.89 4.32
CA LYS A 51 7.95 11.89 4.18
C LYS A 51 9.04 12.07 5.22
N GLY A 52 9.55 10.97 5.75
CA GLY A 52 10.57 10.97 6.81
C GLY A 52 10.02 11.22 8.21
N THR A 53 8.71 11.44 8.39
CA THR A 53 8.10 11.61 9.71
C THR A 53 7.25 10.40 10.12
N PRO A 54 7.09 10.15 11.44
CA PRO A 54 6.27 9.02 11.93
C PRO A 54 4.77 9.27 11.82
N TYR A 55 4.35 10.45 11.42
CA TYR A 55 2.95 10.83 11.35
C TYR A 55 2.25 10.24 10.10
N VAL A 56 0.93 10.36 10.08
CA VAL A 56 0.10 9.78 9.01
C VAL A 56 0.48 10.31 7.64
N GLY A 57 0.81 11.60 7.53
CA GLY A 57 1.25 12.21 6.27
C GLY A 57 2.56 11.62 5.70
N GLY A 58 3.42 11.04 6.55
CA GLY A 58 4.64 10.37 6.12
C GLY A 58 4.47 8.89 5.76
N THR A 59 3.43 8.23 6.30
CA THR A 59 3.27 6.78 6.20
C THR A 59 2.04 6.32 5.41
N ARG A 60 0.99 7.15 5.32
CA ARG A 60 -0.22 6.83 4.57
C ARG A 60 -0.08 7.24 3.12
N VAL A 61 -0.27 6.28 2.23
CA VAL A 61 -0.20 6.43 0.78
C VAL A 61 -1.47 5.90 0.12
N PRO A 62 -1.79 6.33 -1.10
CA PRO A 62 -2.83 5.70 -1.89
C PRO A 62 -2.50 4.22 -2.12
N LEU A 63 -3.52 3.37 -2.05
CA LEU A 63 -3.45 1.98 -2.51
C LEU A 63 -4.67 1.72 -3.38
N ILE A 64 -4.45 1.43 -4.64
CA ILE A 64 -5.48 1.08 -5.61
C ILE A 64 -5.17 -0.30 -6.15
N VAL A 65 -6.15 -1.20 -6.07
CA VAL A 65 -6.03 -2.56 -6.57
C VAL A 65 -7.11 -2.79 -7.62
N ALA A 66 -6.74 -3.31 -8.77
CA ALA A 66 -7.65 -3.64 -9.85
C ALA A 66 -7.23 -4.94 -10.54
N GLY A 67 -8.19 -5.70 -11.06
CA GLY A 67 -7.90 -6.93 -11.79
C GLY A 67 -8.91 -8.04 -11.49
N PRO A 68 -8.59 -9.28 -11.89
CA PRO A 68 -9.48 -10.41 -11.70
C PRO A 68 -9.78 -10.64 -10.21
N LYS A 69 -11.04 -10.95 -9.91
CA LYS A 69 -11.51 -11.21 -8.54
C LYS A 69 -11.40 -10.03 -7.56
N VAL A 70 -11.26 -8.81 -8.05
CA VAL A 70 -11.31 -7.58 -7.24
C VAL A 70 -12.68 -6.93 -7.42
N ASP A 71 -13.41 -6.74 -6.32
CA ASP A 71 -14.71 -6.07 -6.34
C ASP A 71 -14.52 -4.54 -6.30
N THR A 72 -15.48 -3.79 -6.79
CA THR A 72 -15.48 -2.32 -6.67
C THR A 72 -15.92 -1.93 -5.26
N LEU A 73 -14.97 -1.50 -4.44
CA LEU A 73 -15.22 -1.11 -3.04
C LEU A 73 -14.22 -0.07 -2.55
N VAL A 74 -14.51 0.54 -1.42
CA VAL A 74 -13.54 1.31 -0.62
C VAL A 74 -13.30 0.51 0.67
N CYS A 75 -12.03 0.29 1.01
CA CYS A 75 -11.61 -0.47 2.18
C CYS A 75 -10.80 0.42 3.12
N ASP A 76 -11.23 0.51 4.37
CA ASP A 76 -10.56 1.30 5.42
C ASP A 76 -9.63 0.46 6.32
N VAL A 77 -9.49 -0.83 6.05
CA VAL A 77 -8.59 -1.71 6.81
C VAL A 77 -7.14 -1.33 6.52
N PRO A 78 -6.35 -0.99 7.54
CA PRO A 78 -4.95 -0.63 7.35
C PRO A 78 -4.12 -1.80 6.81
N THR A 79 -3.34 -1.52 5.78
CA THR A 79 -2.38 -2.46 5.16
C THR A 79 -1.00 -1.84 5.12
N ILE A 80 0.02 -2.66 4.93
CA ILE A 80 1.42 -2.22 4.88
C ILE A 80 2.16 -2.92 3.74
N GLY A 81 3.24 -2.34 3.24
CA GLY A 81 3.97 -2.85 2.07
C GLY A 81 4.42 -4.31 2.17
N MET A 82 4.68 -4.81 3.38
CA MET A 82 5.03 -6.22 3.62
C MET A 82 3.90 -7.20 3.24
N ASP A 83 2.66 -6.75 3.18
CA ASP A 83 1.50 -7.57 2.81
C ASP A 83 1.49 -7.96 1.33
N PHE A 84 2.18 -7.21 0.48
CA PHE A 84 2.18 -7.50 -0.95
C PHE A 84 2.81 -8.85 -1.27
N TYR A 85 3.87 -9.25 -0.58
CA TYR A 85 4.53 -10.52 -0.87
C TYR A 85 3.61 -11.74 -0.66
N PRO A 86 3.00 -11.97 0.52
CA PRO A 86 2.05 -13.08 0.67
C PRO A 86 0.80 -12.94 -0.20
N THR A 87 0.32 -11.71 -0.44
CA THR A 87 -0.82 -11.44 -1.31
C THR A 87 -0.57 -11.84 -2.76
N LEU A 88 0.59 -11.50 -3.31
CA LEU A 88 0.96 -11.88 -4.67
C LEU A 88 1.12 -13.40 -4.80
N LEU A 89 1.72 -14.05 -3.82
CA LEU A 89 1.81 -15.52 -3.80
C LEU A 89 0.44 -16.19 -3.72
N SER A 90 -0.49 -15.61 -2.95
CA SER A 90 -1.88 -16.06 -2.91
C SER A 90 -2.55 -15.92 -4.28
N GLY A 91 -2.36 -14.79 -4.94
CA GLY A 91 -2.93 -14.51 -6.26
C GLY A 91 -2.54 -15.52 -7.33
N VAL A 92 -1.33 -16.08 -7.24
CA VAL A 92 -0.81 -17.12 -8.17
C VAL A 92 -0.87 -18.55 -7.60
N ASN A 93 -1.62 -18.76 -6.51
CA ASN A 93 -1.74 -20.05 -5.82
C ASN A 93 -0.40 -20.67 -5.37
N ALA A 94 0.55 -19.83 -4.97
CA ALA A 94 1.91 -20.21 -4.58
C ALA A 94 2.22 -19.98 -3.09
N LEU A 95 1.23 -19.89 -2.21
CA LEU A 95 1.41 -19.69 -0.76
C LEU A 95 2.32 -20.74 -0.10
N SER A 96 2.35 -21.97 -0.63
CA SER A 96 3.26 -23.02 -0.16
C SER A 96 4.75 -22.69 -0.36
N LYS A 97 5.05 -21.62 -1.12
CA LYS A 97 6.41 -21.12 -1.35
C LYS A 97 6.79 -19.95 -0.43
N LEU A 98 5.90 -19.57 0.51
CA LEU A 98 6.23 -18.60 1.53
C LEU A 98 7.48 -19.04 2.30
N VAL A 99 8.38 -18.10 2.53
CA VAL A 99 9.51 -18.31 3.42
C VAL A 99 9.04 -18.40 4.88
N GLU A 100 9.85 -19.00 5.73
CA GLU A 100 9.46 -19.39 7.10
C GLU A 100 9.08 -18.19 7.99
N HIS A 101 9.62 -16.99 7.71
CA HIS A 101 9.34 -15.77 8.46
C HIS A 101 8.85 -14.66 7.51
N VAL A 102 7.56 -14.38 7.57
CA VAL A 102 6.91 -13.30 6.81
C VAL A 102 6.09 -12.44 7.76
N ASP A 103 6.44 -11.16 7.85
CA ASP A 103 5.74 -10.19 8.71
C ASP A 103 4.42 -9.72 8.11
N GLY A 104 4.26 -9.80 6.79
CA GLY A 104 3.04 -9.45 6.08
C GLY A 104 1.98 -10.54 6.13
N VAL A 105 0.74 -10.17 5.83
CA VAL A 105 -0.39 -11.10 5.68
C VAL A 105 -0.98 -11.02 4.27
N ASP A 106 -1.63 -12.10 3.84
CA ASP A 106 -2.41 -12.08 2.60
C ASP A 106 -3.65 -11.19 2.78
N ILE A 107 -3.72 -10.11 1.99
CA ILE A 107 -4.84 -9.16 1.97
C ILE A 107 -5.84 -9.42 0.83
N THR A 108 -5.71 -10.52 0.07
CA THR A 108 -6.70 -10.86 -0.97
C THR A 108 -8.14 -10.91 -0.46
N PRO A 109 -8.44 -11.30 0.80
CA PRO A 109 -9.80 -11.21 1.32
C PRO A 109 -10.39 -9.79 1.27
N LEU A 110 -9.55 -8.74 1.45
CA LEU A 110 -10.01 -7.34 1.40
C LEU A 110 -10.40 -6.88 -0.01
N PHE A 111 -10.12 -7.66 -1.04
CA PHE A 111 -10.55 -7.38 -2.42
C PHE A 111 -12.01 -7.73 -2.66
N LYS A 112 -12.73 -8.20 -1.64
CA LYS A 112 -14.12 -8.60 -1.67
C LYS A 112 -14.99 -7.76 -0.76
N LEU A 113 -16.23 -7.48 -1.19
CA LEU A 113 -17.20 -6.65 -0.45
C LEU A 113 -17.43 -7.10 1.00
N SER A 114 -17.37 -8.39 1.27
CA SER A 114 -17.57 -8.96 2.62
C SER A 114 -16.28 -9.55 3.21
N GLY A 115 -15.15 -9.30 2.59
CA GLY A 115 -13.88 -9.86 3.04
C GLY A 115 -13.31 -9.11 4.25
N SER A 116 -12.60 -9.85 5.08
CA SER A 116 -11.91 -9.31 6.25
C SER A 116 -10.60 -10.06 6.50
N ILE A 117 -9.71 -9.43 7.22
CA ILE A 117 -8.49 -10.05 7.78
C ILE A 117 -8.51 -9.88 9.30
N GLN A 118 -7.69 -10.66 9.99
CA GLN A 118 -7.53 -10.50 11.42
C GLN A 118 -6.90 -9.14 11.76
N ASP A 119 -7.46 -8.47 12.78
CA ASP A 119 -6.87 -7.25 13.31
C ASP A 119 -5.45 -7.53 13.82
N ARG A 120 -4.54 -6.62 13.49
CA ARG A 120 -3.14 -6.76 13.85
C ARG A 120 -2.48 -5.39 14.04
N PRO A 121 -1.47 -5.31 14.91
CA PRO A 121 -0.64 -4.11 14.98
C PRO A 121 0.22 -3.96 13.73
N LEU A 122 0.41 -2.72 13.29
CA LEU A 122 1.35 -2.34 12.24
C LEU A 122 2.51 -1.57 12.86
N TYR A 123 3.74 -1.96 12.52
CA TYR A 123 4.96 -1.39 13.07
C TYR A 123 5.81 -0.76 11.99
N TRP A 124 6.45 0.36 12.35
CA TRP A 124 7.56 0.92 11.61
C TRP A 124 8.72 1.11 12.57
N HIS A 125 9.92 0.90 12.09
CA HIS A 125 11.14 1.18 12.81
C HIS A 125 12.09 1.95 11.90
N TYR A 126 12.39 3.18 12.30
CA TYR A 126 13.26 4.08 11.56
C TYR A 126 14.43 4.48 12.46
N PRO A 127 15.52 3.69 12.48
CA PRO A 127 16.64 3.89 13.39
C PRO A 127 17.68 4.91 12.85
N ASN A 128 17.28 5.77 11.92
CA ASN A 128 18.16 6.80 11.39
C ASN A 128 18.44 7.88 12.44
N TYR A 129 19.70 8.26 12.62
CA TYR A 129 20.15 9.25 13.58
C TYR A 129 20.37 10.63 12.96
N ASP A 130 20.13 10.76 11.65
CA ASP A 130 20.04 12.06 10.97
C ASP A 130 18.69 12.75 11.25
N GLU A 131 18.37 13.81 10.58
CA GLU A 131 17.04 14.43 10.68
C GLU A 131 16.02 13.71 9.81
N PRO A 132 14.86 13.34 10.34
CA PRO A 132 14.39 13.45 11.72
C PRO A 132 15.04 12.42 12.66
N PRO A 133 14.98 12.63 14.00
CA PRO A 133 15.52 11.67 14.97
C PRO A 133 14.85 10.29 14.82
N PRO A 134 15.47 9.22 15.32
CA PRO A 134 14.90 7.86 15.27
C PRO A 134 13.49 7.82 15.83
N PHE A 135 12.64 7.02 15.24
CA PHE A 135 11.27 6.81 15.73
C PHE A 135 10.77 5.39 15.44
N SER A 136 9.83 4.94 16.24
CA SER A 136 9.20 3.62 16.10
C SER A 136 7.69 3.74 16.35
N PRO A 137 6.88 4.04 15.33
CA PRO A 137 5.45 4.08 15.49
C PRO A 137 4.83 2.69 15.41
N ILE A 138 3.77 2.52 16.20
CA ILE A 138 2.86 1.38 16.14
C ILE A 138 1.43 1.89 15.91
N ILE A 139 0.69 1.22 15.05
CA ILE A 139 -0.76 1.41 14.88
C ILE A 139 -1.48 0.17 15.39
N VAL A 140 -2.45 0.38 16.29
CA VAL A 140 -3.36 -0.65 16.78
C VAL A 140 -4.78 -0.06 16.69
N ASP A 141 -5.62 -0.68 15.91
CA ASP A 141 -6.95 -0.17 15.63
C ASP A 141 -6.88 1.29 15.10
N ARG A 142 -7.51 2.23 15.75
CA ARG A 142 -7.50 3.67 15.43
C ARG A 142 -6.37 4.46 16.12
N TRP A 143 -5.58 3.83 16.96
CA TRP A 143 -4.56 4.49 17.75
C TRP A 143 -3.18 4.33 17.12
N LYS A 144 -2.44 5.43 17.11
CA LYS A 144 -1.03 5.45 16.73
C LYS A 144 -0.20 5.95 17.91
N LEU A 145 0.68 5.10 18.41
CA LEU A 145 1.71 5.48 19.37
C LEU A 145 3.02 5.73 18.63
N ILE A 146 3.74 6.76 19.01
CA ILE A 146 5.04 7.13 18.42
C ILE A 146 6.03 7.21 19.58
N HIS A 147 7.13 6.46 19.45
CA HIS A 147 8.24 6.46 20.40
C HIS A 147 9.49 6.96 19.69
#